data_16fb13b545b55c9357738fd14378ef2a
#
_entry.id   16fb13b545b55c9357738fd14378ef2a
#
_cell.length_a   1.000
_cell.length_b   1.000
_cell.length_c   1.000
_cell.angle_alpha   90.00
_cell.angle_beta   90.00
_cell.angle_gamma   90.00
#
_symmetry.space_group_name_H-M   'P 1'
#
loop_
_entity.id
_entity.type
_entity.pdbx_description
1 polymer ?
#
loop_
_entity_poly.entity_id
_entity_poly.type
_entity_poly.pdbx_seq_one_letter_code
_entity_poly.pdbx_strand_id
1 'polypeptide(L)'
;TAKATMLTRPIPKSGEALPVIGLGTWQTFDVGTSADERAPLKQVLQRFLDSGARLIDSSPMYGRAERVVGDVLASLGDVPKPFLATKVWTTGREAGLAQMETSVKDMGRGRMDLLQVHNLVDWRTHLPVLREWKAQGRVRYVGITHYARGAFDDLEKLLKEQTLDFIQLPYSLAERDAEKRLLPAAAEHGVAVLVMQPFATGQLFRQVKGRALPEWAADFDCSSWAQFFLKFILGHPAVHCPLPATSNPEHVADNLRAGFGRLPDAKTRERMARVLNP
;
A
#
# COMPACT_ATOMS: atom_id res chain seq x y z
N THR A 1 25.93 2.48 17.98
CA THR A 1 25.35 1.48 17.06
C THR A 1 24.37 2.19 16.12
N ALA A 2 24.61 2.10 14.80
CA ALA A 2 23.73 2.69 13.80
C ALA A 2 22.31 2.12 13.99
N LYS A 3 21.27 2.99 14.01
CA LYS A 3 19.89 2.58 14.09
C LYS A 3 19.54 1.81 12.82
N ALA A 4 18.87 0.64 12.94
CA ALA A 4 18.43 -0.14 11.79
C ALA A 4 17.52 0.73 10.91
N THR A 5 17.67 0.63 9.57
CA THR A 5 16.89 1.39 8.59
C THR A 5 15.90 0.46 7.91
N MET A 6 14.68 0.94 7.68
CA MET A 6 13.69 0.19 6.91
C MET A 6 14.21 -0.10 5.51
N LEU A 7 13.98 -1.32 5.03
CA LEU A 7 14.30 -1.72 3.68
C LEU A 7 13.57 -0.82 2.68
N THR A 8 14.22 -0.56 1.55
CA THR A 8 13.63 0.17 0.43
C THR A 8 13.75 -0.64 -0.85
N ARG A 9 12.86 -0.35 -1.79
CA ARG A 9 12.95 -0.87 -3.16
C ARG A 9 12.81 0.29 -4.14
N PRO A 10 13.60 0.32 -5.22
CA PRO A 10 13.52 1.42 -6.18
C PRO A 10 12.22 1.35 -6.99
N ILE A 11 11.55 2.48 -7.13
CA ILE A 11 10.46 2.63 -8.08
C ILE A 11 11.09 2.48 -9.48
N PRO A 12 10.67 1.51 -10.31
CA PRO A 12 11.44 1.16 -11.51
C PRO A 12 11.71 2.31 -12.46
N LYS A 13 10.73 3.16 -12.73
CA LYS A 13 10.89 4.23 -13.74
C LYS A 13 11.66 5.45 -13.25
N SER A 14 11.78 5.65 -11.95
CA SER A 14 12.47 6.84 -11.40
C SER A 14 13.72 6.49 -10.61
N GLY A 15 13.83 5.26 -10.11
CA GLY A 15 14.89 4.87 -9.18
C GLY A 15 14.70 5.40 -7.76
N GLU A 16 13.61 6.13 -7.47
CA GLU A 16 13.33 6.61 -6.11
C GLU A 16 13.20 5.45 -5.14
N ALA A 17 13.91 5.51 -4.02
CA ALA A 17 13.85 4.48 -2.99
C ALA A 17 12.52 4.58 -2.22
N LEU A 18 11.69 3.54 -2.31
CA LEU A 18 10.41 3.47 -1.62
C LEU A 18 10.55 2.54 -0.41
N PRO A 19 10.29 3.02 0.82
CA PRO A 19 10.24 2.15 1.99
C PRO A 19 9.17 1.06 1.82
N VAL A 20 9.48 -0.15 2.23
CA VAL A 20 8.72 -1.35 1.82
C VAL A 20 7.44 -1.62 2.60
N ILE A 21 7.15 -0.88 3.66
CA ILE A 21 5.87 -0.99 4.38
C ILE A 21 5.12 0.33 4.25
N GLY A 22 3.90 0.27 3.74
CA GLY A 22 2.99 1.41 3.65
C GLY A 22 1.84 1.29 4.65
N LEU A 23 0.88 2.17 4.52
CA LEU A 23 -0.31 2.21 5.35
C LEU A 23 -1.55 2.43 4.48
N GLY A 24 -2.50 1.48 4.53
CA GLY A 24 -3.83 1.67 4.00
C GLY A 24 -4.73 2.38 5.01
N THR A 25 -5.80 2.99 4.53
CA THR A 25 -6.70 3.81 5.38
C THR A 25 -8.17 3.42 5.29
N TRP A 26 -8.51 2.43 4.46
CA TRP A 26 -9.88 1.97 4.34
C TRP A 26 -10.41 1.43 5.66
N GLN A 27 -11.58 1.92 6.07
CA GLN A 27 -12.29 1.58 7.32
C GLN A 27 -11.55 1.95 8.60
N THR A 28 -10.28 2.29 8.55
CA THR A 28 -9.47 2.60 9.74
C THR A 28 -9.36 4.09 10.01
N PHE A 29 -9.44 4.93 8.98
CA PHE A 29 -9.32 6.39 9.08
C PHE A 29 -10.64 7.13 8.83
N ASP A 30 -11.74 6.42 8.57
CA ASP A 30 -13.06 7.04 8.44
C ASP A 30 -13.66 7.30 9.81
N VAL A 31 -13.19 8.35 10.46
CA VAL A 31 -13.62 8.76 11.81
C VAL A 31 -14.09 10.21 11.81
N GLY A 32 -14.73 10.60 12.91
CA GLY A 32 -15.19 11.97 13.10
C GLY A 32 -14.09 12.95 13.47
N THR A 33 -14.51 14.11 14.00
CA THR A 33 -13.60 15.23 14.29
C THR A 33 -13.16 15.29 15.77
N SER A 34 -13.67 14.38 16.62
CA SER A 34 -13.32 14.41 18.05
C SER A 34 -11.83 14.06 18.27
N ALA A 35 -11.25 14.64 19.31
CA ALA A 35 -9.88 14.34 19.71
C ALA A 35 -9.71 12.86 20.08
N ASP A 36 -10.72 12.26 20.72
CA ASP A 36 -10.69 10.85 21.14
C ASP A 36 -10.66 9.90 19.94
N GLU A 37 -11.41 10.21 18.88
CA GLU A 37 -11.40 9.39 17.65
C GLU A 37 -10.06 9.48 16.92
N ARG A 38 -9.41 10.64 16.97
CA ARG A 38 -8.19 10.93 16.22
C ARG A 38 -6.91 10.61 16.96
N ALA A 39 -6.95 10.55 18.29
CA ALA A 39 -5.76 10.31 19.12
C ALA A 39 -5.00 9.04 18.75
N PRO A 40 -5.64 7.86 18.58
CA PRO A 40 -4.92 6.66 18.17
C PRO A 40 -4.34 6.78 16.74
N LEU A 41 -5.02 7.47 15.85
CA LEU A 41 -4.54 7.67 14.46
C LEU A 41 -3.31 8.58 14.43
N LYS A 42 -3.25 9.56 15.30
CA LYS A 42 -2.07 10.41 15.48
C LYS A 42 -0.86 9.56 15.89
N GLN A 43 -1.04 8.66 16.85
CA GLN A 43 0.01 7.73 17.27
C GLN A 43 0.42 6.77 16.14
N VAL A 44 -0.56 6.27 15.37
CA VAL A 44 -0.29 5.40 14.21
C VAL A 44 0.61 6.12 13.21
N LEU A 45 0.26 7.35 12.81
CA LEU A 45 1.05 8.10 11.83
C LEU A 45 2.41 8.52 12.37
N GLN A 46 2.51 8.87 13.65
CA GLN A 46 3.78 9.21 14.27
C GLN A 46 4.74 8.01 14.25
N ARG A 47 4.29 6.84 14.70
CA ARG A 47 5.10 5.61 14.68
C ARG A 47 5.47 5.20 13.26
N PHE A 48 4.52 5.33 12.33
CA PHE A 48 4.72 5.04 10.91
C PHE A 48 5.88 5.88 10.35
N LEU A 49 5.82 7.19 10.50
CA LEU A 49 6.84 8.09 9.97
C LEU A 49 8.18 7.95 10.72
N ASP A 50 8.16 7.75 12.03
CA ASP A 50 9.38 7.56 12.83
C ASP A 50 10.15 6.30 12.43
N SER A 51 9.47 5.28 11.92
CA SER A 51 10.11 4.03 11.48
C SER A 51 10.85 4.14 10.14
N GLY A 52 10.64 5.21 9.39
CA GLY A 52 11.16 5.37 8.04
C GLY A 52 10.15 5.07 6.93
N ALA A 53 8.95 4.59 7.27
CA ALA A 53 7.86 4.38 6.32
C ALA A 53 7.34 5.71 5.78
N ARG A 54 6.79 5.72 4.56
CA ARG A 54 6.38 6.97 3.90
C ARG A 54 5.04 6.87 3.18
N LEU A 55 4.74 5.76 2.52
CA LEU A 55 3.57 5.67 1.64
C LEU A 55 2.28 5.46 2.44
N ILE A 56 1.38 6.45 2.35
CA ILE A 56 0.03 6.40 2.93
C ILE A 56 -0.95 6.41 1.76
N ASP A 57 -1.78 5.37 1.65
CA ASP A 57 -2.76 5.20 0.57
C ASP A 57 -4.17 5.45 1.08
N SER A 58 -4.94 6.23 0.33
CA SER A 58 -6.32 6.53 0.63
C SER A 58 -7.19 6.53 -0.64
N SER A 59 -8.43 6.94 -0.53
CA SER A 59 -9.36 7.06 -1.64
C SER A 59 -10.54 7.95 -1.25
N PRO A 60 -11.13 8.71 -2.20
CA PRO A 60 -12.40 9.40 -1.97
C PRO A 60 -13.54 8.45 -1.63
N MET A 61 -13.44 7.15 -2.01
CA MET A 61 -14.39 6.11 -1.63
C MET A 61 -14.35 5.77 -0.12
N TYR A 62 -13.28 6.13 0.58
CA TYR A 62 -13.05 5.72 1.98
C TYR A 62 -13.67 6.69 3.01
N GLY A 63 -14.84 7.26 2.69
CA GLY A 63 -15.51 8.19 3.59
C GLY A 63 -14.67 9.43 3.86
N ARG A 64 -14.35 9.68 5.12
CA ARG A 64 -13.58 10.86 5.55
C ARG A 64 -12.07 10.63 5.62
N ALA A 65 -11.60 9.45 5.19
CA ALA A 65 -10.21 9.04 5.40
C ALA A 65 -9.19 10.04 4.84
N GLU A 66 -9.40 10.57 3.64
CA GLU A 66 -8.47 11.55 3.05
C GLU A 66 -8.34 12.80 3.91
N ARG A 67 -9.46 13.35 4.36
CA ARG A 67 -9.46 14.54 5.24
C ARG A 67 -8.82 14.24 6.59
N VAL A 68 -9.10 13.07 7.17
CA VAL A 68 -8.51 12.66 8.45
C VAL A 68 -6.99 12.51 8.32
N VAL A 69 -6.50 11.89 7.25
CA VAL A 69 -5.06 11.82 6.99
C VAL A 69 -4.45 13.23 6.94
N GLY A 70 -5.05 14.14 6.20
CA GLY A 70 -4.56 15.51 6.08
C GLY A 70 -4.53 16.25 7.42
N ASP A 71 -5.62 16.18 8.16
CA ASP A 71 -5.74 16.85 9.46
C ASP A 71 -4.77 16.29 10.50
N VAL A 72 -4.63 14.95 10.55
CA VAL A 72 -3.73 14.30 11.51
C VAL A 72 -2.27 14.60 11.17
N LEU A 73 -1.89 14.55 9.89
CA LEU A 73 -0.54 14.91 9.47
C LEU A 73 -0.21 16.37 9.85
N ALA A 74 -1.15 17.29 9.64
CA ALA A 74 -0.96 18.69 10.03
C ALA A 74 -0.75 18.86 11.53
N SER A 75 -1.41 18.03 12.35
CA SER A 75 -1.29 18.06 13.81
C SER A 75 0.05 17.54 14.33
N LEU A 76 0.81 16.80 13.52
CA LEU A 76 2.11 16.26 13.92
C LEU A 76 3.24 17.31 13.85
N GLY A 77 3.00 18.43 13.20
CA GLY A 77 4.01 19.47 13.03
C GLY A 77 5.10 19.10 12.02
N ASP A 78 6.36 19.29 12.40
CA ASP A 78 7.51 19.02 11.55
C ASP A 78 7.85 17.52 11.59
N VAL A 79 7.39 16.79 10.58
CA VAL A 79 7.64 15.35 10.41
C VAL A 79 8.23 15.08 9.03
N PRO A 80 8.90 13.93 8.83
CA PRO A 80 9.36 13.55 7.50
C PRO A 80 8.21 13.57 6.51
N LYS A 81 8.49 14.03 5.28
CA LYS A 81 7.48 14.17 4.24
C LYS A 81 6.93 12.81 3.82
N PRO A 82 5.61 12.55 3.99
CA PRO A 82 5.02 11.30 3.54
C PRO A 82 4.95 11.24 2.01
N PHE A 83 4.85 10.01 1.50
CA PHE A 83 4.50 9.72 0.11
C PHE A 83 2.98 9.50 0.09
N LEU A 84 2.24 10.47 -0.44
CA LEU A 84 0.78 10.42 -0.42
C LEU A 84 0.23 9.85 -1.72
N ALA A 85 -0.59 8.80 -1.57
CA ALA A 85 -1.28 8.14 -2.67
C ALA A 85 -2.79 8.22 -2.45
N THR A 86 -3.53 8.52 -3.50
CA THR A 86 -4.98 8.41 -3.49
C THR A 86 -5.48 7.98 -4.86
N LYS A 87 -6.79 8.10 -5.10
CA LYS A 87 -7.43 7.50 -6.26
C LYS A 87 -8.48 8.44 -6.83
N VAL A 88 -8.84 8.24 -8.09
CA VAL A 88 -10.02 8.83 -8.70
C VAL A 88 -11.09 7.74 -8.83
N TRP A 89 -12.29 8.02 -8.32
CA TRP A 89 -13.39 7.04 -8.25
C TRP A 89 -14.73 7.71 -8.59
N THR A 90 -14.91 8.00 -9.86
CA THR A 90 -16.13 8.59 -10.42
C THR A 90 -16.09 8.44 -11.94
N THR A 91 -17.16 8.81 -12.63
CA THR A 91 -17.23 8.80 -14.09
C THR A 91 -17.24 10.20 -14.65
N GLY A 92 -16.62 10.38 -15.83
CA GLY A 92 -16.56 11.66 -16.53
C GLY A 92 -15.35 12.51 -16.13
N ARG A 93 -14.88 13.29 -17.11
CA ARG A 93 -13.69 14.13 -16.96
C ARG A 93 -13.87 15.21 -15.89
N GLU A 94 -14.99 15.95 -15.94
CA GLU A 94 -15.21 17.09 -15.04
C GLU A 94 -15.39 16.62 -13.59
N ALA A 95 -16.17 15.57 -13.38
CA ALA A 95 -16.37 14.97 -12.06
C ALA A 95 -15.04 14.41 -11.51
N GLY A 96 -14.24 13.79 -12.37
CA GLY A 96 -12.91 13.27 -12.00
C GLY A 96 -11.97 14.40 -11.57
N LEU A 97 -11.91 15.48 -12.33
CA LEU A 97 -11.10 16.66 -11.97
C LEU A 97 -11.52 17.25 -10.63
N ALA A 98 -12.82 17.43 -10.42
CA ALA A 98 -13.35 17.97 -9.17
C ALA A 98 -13.00 17.07 -7.98
N GLN A 99 -13.12 15.75 -8.15
CA GLN A 99 -12.77 14.78 -7.10
C GLN A 99 -11.27 14.81 -6.78
N MET A 100 -10.42 14.85 -7.79
CA MET A 100 -8.97 14.93 -7.62
C MET A 100 -8.54 16.22 -6.92
N GLU A 101 -9.15 17.35 -7.26
CA GLU A 101 -8.90 18.64 -6.59
C GLU A 101 -9.29 18.57 -5.10
N THR A 102 -10.43 17.96 -4.79
CA THR A 102 -10.87 17.76 -3.41
C THR A 102 -9.88 16.86 -2.65
N SER A 103 -9.42 15.76 -3.25
CA SER A 103 -8.45 14.86 -2.63
C SER A 103 -7.14 15.58 -2.29
N VAL A 104 -6.61 16.39 -3.22
CA VAL A 104 -5.39 17.18 -2.98
C VAL A 104 -5.58 18.15 -1.82
N LYS A 105 -6.72 18.82 -1.77
CA LYS A 105 -7.05 19.75 -0.68
C LYS A 105 -7.19 19.01 0.66
N ASP A 106 -7.91 17.92 0.68
CA ASP A 106 -8.21 17.18 1.92
C ASP A 106 -6.95 16.56 2.51
N MET A 107 -6.06 16.02 1.69
CA MET A 107 -4.80 15.46 2.17
C MET A 107 -3.74 16.54 2.47
N GLY A 108 -4.00 17.80 2.09
CA GLY A 108 -3.32 18.97 2.62
C GLY A 108 -1.89 19.21 2.13
N ARG A 109 -1.48 18.65 0.97
CA ARG A 109 -0.09 18.74 0.52
C ARG A 109 0.14 19.51 -0.79
N GLY A 110 -0.92 20.08 -1.37
CA GLY A 110 -0.82 20.84 -2.62
C GLY A 110 -0.64 20.01 -3.89
N ARG A 111 -0.12 18.79 -3.76
CA ARG A 111 -0.01 17.80 -4.85
C ARG A 111 -0.01 16.39 -4.27
N MET A 112 -0.34 15.41 -5.11
CA MET A 112 -0.22 14.00 -4.78
C MET A 112 1.11 13.43 -5.29
N ASP A 113 1.65 12.45 -4.58
CA ASP A 113 2.77 11.69 -5.09
C ASP A 113 2.29 10.64 -6.09
N LEU A 114 1.17 9.97 -5.81
CA LEU A 114 0.58 8.97 -6.68
C LEU A 114 -0.93 9.16 -6.78
N LEU A 115 -1.45 9.19 -8.00
CA LEU A 115 -2.89 9.09 -8.29
C LEU A 115 -3.17 7.84 -9.10
N GLN A 116 -4.21 7.11 -8.70
CA GLN A 116 -4.58 5.82 -9.26
C GLN A 116 -6.03 5.83 -9.73
N VAL A 117 -6.30 5.15 -10.85
CA VAL A 117 -7.69 4.88 -11.24
C VAL A 117 -8.23 3.76 -10.35
N HIS A 118 -9.25 4.06 -9.56
CA HIS A 118 -9.82 3.14 -8.57
C HIS A 118 -10.75 2.12 -9.24
N ASN A 119 -10.43 0.84 -9.06
CA ASN A 119 -11.22 -0.29 -9.59
C ASN A 119 -11.47 -0.19 -11.10
N LEU A 120 -10.55 0.43 -11.83
CA LEU A 120 -10.61 0.65 -13.28
C LEU A 120 -11.86 1.44 -13.74
N VAL A 121 -12.53 2.12 -12.83
CA VAL A 121 -13.74 2.92 -13.14
C VAL A 121 -13.36 4.03 -14.11
N ASP A 122 -13.96 4.01 -15.29
CA ASP A 122 -13.79 5.00 -16.35
C ASP A 122 -12.31 5.33 -16.67
N TRP A 123 -11.48 4.30 -16.70
CA TRP A 123 -10.04 4.46 -16.87
C TRP A 123 -9.66 5.15 -18.19
N ARG A 124 -10.45 4.95 -19.25
CA ARG A 124 -10.21 5.60 -20.56
C ARG A 124 -10.29 7.12 -20.47
N THR A 125 -11.17 7.63 -19.62
CA THR A 125 -11.28 9.06 -19.34
C THR A 125 -10.19 9.53 -18.38
N HIS A 126 -9.93 8.79 -17.32
CA HIS A 126 -9.08 9.26 -16.22
C HIS A 126 -7.58 9.16 -16.51
N LEU A 127 -7.10 8.11 -17.19
CA LEU A 127 -5.65 7.98 -17.44
C LEU A 127 -5.07 9.14 -18.23
N PRO A 128 -5.70 9.65 -19.33
CA PRO A 128 -5.21 10.83 -20.00
C PRO A 128 -5.13 12.05 -19.10
N VAL A 129 -6.12 12.27 -18.23
CA VAL A 129 -6.14 13.38 -17.27
C VAL A 129 -5.01 13.26 -16.25
N LEU A 130 -4.77 12.06 -15.72
CA LEU A 130 -3.68 11.81 -14.79
C LEU A 130 -2.31 12.07 -15.45
N ARG A 131 -2.16 11.71 -16.71
CA ARG A 131 -0.92 12.02 -17.47
C ARG A 131 -0.72 13.51 -17.66
N GLU A 132 -1.80 14.26 -17.93
CA GLU A 132 -1.75 15.71 -17.98
C GLU A 132 -1.29 16.30 -16.63
N TRP A 133 -1.85 15.80 -15.54
CA TRP A 133 -1.45 16.24 -14.20
C TRP A 133 0.02 15.91 -13.89
N LYS A 134 0.49 14.76 -14.33
CA LYS A 134 1.91 14.40 -14.19
C LYS A 134 2.80 15.35 -14.98
N ALA A 135 2.43 15.66 -16.23
CA ALA A 135 3.17 16.61 -17.07
C ALA A 135 3.21 18.01 -16.45
N GLN A 136 2.17 18.41 -15.73
CA GLN A 136 2.07 19.70 -15.04
C GLN A 136 2.75 19.70 -13.66
N GLY A 137 3.28 18.60 -13.20
CA GLY A 137 3.90 18.49 -11.88
C GLY A 137 2.91 18.44 -10.71
N ARG A 138 1.63 18.21 -10.97
CA ARG A 138 0.58 18.12 -9.94
C ARG A 138 0.51 16.72 -9.29
N VAL A 139 1.02 15.72 -9.95
CA VAL A 139 1.21 14.36 -9.45
C VAL A 139 2.55 13.85 -9.96
N ARG A 140 3.23 13.03 -9.16
CA ARG A 140 4.54 12.50 -9.55
C ARG A 140 4.45 11.16 -10.27
N TYR A 141 3.48 10.34 -9.89
CA TYR A 141 3.28 9.00 -10.43
C TYR A 141 1.81 8.73 -10.72
N VAL A 142 1.58 7.85 -11.71
CA VAL A 142 0.24 7.45 -12.16
C VAL A 142 0.12 5.93 -12.09
N GLY A 143 -1.03 5.44 -11.62
CA GLY A 143 -1.27 4.02 -11.49
C GLY A 143 -2.72 3.60 -11.67
N ILE A 144 -2.92 2.29 -11.59
CA ILE A 144 -4.23 1.65 -11.62
C ILE A 144 -4.36 0.71 -10.44
N THR A 145 -5.59 0.42 -10.04
CA THR A 145 -5.87 -0.49 -8.94
C THR A 145 -7.20 -1.22 -9.13
N HIS A 146 -7.25 -2.46 -8.67
CA HIS A 146 -8.50 -3.20 -8.50
C HIS A 146 -8.36 -4.21 -7.35
N TYR A 147 -9.42 -4.38 -6.57
CA TYR A 147 -9.42 -5.29 -5.43
C TYR A 147 -9.81 -6.73 -5.77
N ALA A 148 -10.45 -6.96 -6.92
CA ALA A 148 -11.03 -8.25 -7.26
C ALA A 148 -10.09 -9.08 -8.15
N ARG A 149 -9.91 -10.35 -7.79
CA ARG A 149 -9.17 -11.30 -8.62
C ARG A 149 -9.75 -11.44 -10.03
N GLY A 150 -11.07 -11.32 -10.17
CA GLY A 150 -11.74 -11.36 -11.48
C GLY A 150 -11.33 -10.23 -12.43
N ALA A 151 -10.68 -9.18 -11.95
CA ALA A 151 -10.17 -8.09 -12.78
C ALA A 151 -8.71 -8.28 -13.20
N PHE A 152 -8.05 -9.39 -12.84
CA PHE A 152 -6.62 -9.59 -13.12
C PHE A 152 -6.29 -9.58 -14.62
N ASP A 153 -7.15 -10.12 -15.46
CA ASP A 153 -6.94 -10.08 -16.91
C ASP A 153 -6.99 -8.64 -17.44
N ASP A 154 -7.92 -7.83 -16.97
CA ASP A 154 -8.00 -6.42 -17.34
C ASP A 154 -6.81 -5.62 -16.82
N LEU A 155 -6.38 -5.86 -15.59
CA LEU A 155 -5.18 -5.24 -15.03
C LEU A 155 -3.94 -5.58 -15.86
N GLU A 156 -3.77 -6.83 -16.21
CA GLU A 156 -2.63 -7.28 -17.03
C GLU A 156 -2.64 -6.62 -18.41
N LYS A 157 -3.81 -6.57 -19.06
CA LYS A 157 -3.96 -5.91 -20.35
C LYS A 157 -3.55 -4.45 -20.30
N LEU A 158 -4.07 -3.71 -19.32
CA LEU A 158 -3.75 -2.30 -19.16
C LEU A 158 -2.28 -2.07 -18.81
N LEU A 159 -1.72 -2.93 -17.97
CA LEU A 159 -0.30 -2.88 -17.60
C LEU A 159 0.60 -3.03 -18.84
N LYS A 160 0.20 -3.86 -19.80
CA LYS A 160 0.95 -4.08 -21.05
C LYS A 160 0.73 -2.99 -22.10
N GLU A 161 -0.47 -2.42 -22.16
CA GLU A 161 -0.86 -1.46 -23.20
C GLU A 161 -0.66 0.00 -22.81
N GLN A 162 -0.67 0.32 -21.51
CA GLN A 162 -0.60 1.68 -21.02
C GLN A 162 0.74 1.95 -20.32
N THR A 163 1.20 3.20 -20.36
CA THR A 163 2.36 3.62 -19.57
C THR A 163 1.93 3.91 -18.15
N LEU A 164 2.34 3.07 -17.20
CA LEU A 164 1.98 3.15 -15.79
C LEU A 164 3.22 3.15 -14.91
N ASP A 165 3.17 3.86 -13.80
CA ASP A 165 4.24 3.85 -12.80
C ASP A 165 3.97 2.84 -11.69
N PHE A 166 2.69 2.64 -11.33
CA PHE A 166 2.24 1.77 -10.24
C PHE A 166 1.03 0.94 -10.64
N ILE A 167 0.95 -0.25 -10.04
CA ILE A 167 -0.26 -1.08 -10.01
C ILE A 167 -0.52 -1.50 -8.56
N GLN A 168 -1.77 -1.46 -8.13
CA GLN A 168 -2.18 -1.94 -6.81
C GLN A 168 -3.14 -3.11 -6.97
N LEU A 169 -2.86 -4.21 -6.29
CA LEU A 169 -3.58 -5.47 -6.45
C LEU A 169 -3.60 -6.27 -5.14
N PRO A 170 -4.57 -7.19 -4.97
CA PRO A 170 -4.57 -8.09 -3.83
C PRO A 170 -3.52 -9.20 -4.00
N TYR A 171 -2.77 -9.44 -2.94
CA TYR A 171 -1.79 -10.51 -2.88
C TYR A 171 -1.50 -10.86 -1.41
N SER A 172 -1.51 -12.14 -1.11
CA SER A 172 -1.26 -12.62 0.24
C SER A 172 -0.92 -14.10 0.25
N LEU A 173 -0.57 -14.61 1.41
CA LEU A 173 -0.36 -16.06 1.60
C LEU A 173 -1.64 -16.86 1.29
N ALA A 174 -2.83 -16.26 1.46
CA ALA A 174 -4.12 -16.88 1.15
C ALA A 174 -4.56 -16.68 -0.30
N GLU A 175 -4.01 -15.70 -1.01
CA GLU A 175 -4.40 -15.36 -2.39
C GLU A 175 -3.15 -15.10 -3.22
N ARG A 176 -2.68 -16.13 -3.91
CA ARG A 176 -1.40 -16.11 -4.64
C ARG A 176 -1.54 -15.99 -6.16
N ASP A 177 -2.74 -15.79 -6.68
CA ASP A 177 -2.96 -15.80 -8.14
C ASP A 177 -2.13 -14.73 -8.87
N ALA A 178 -1.82 -13.62 -8.24
CA ALA A 178 -0.98 -12.58 -8.85
C ALA A 178 0.43 -13.09 -9.23
N GLU A 179 0.92 -14.15 -8.59
CA GLU A 179 2.23 -14.76 -8.91
C GLU A 179 2.27 -15.36 -10.31
N LYS A 180 1.12 -15.75 -10.84
CA LYS A 180 1.06 -16.47 -12.13
C LYS A 180 1.41 -15.56 -13.29
N ARG A 181 0.84 -14.35 -13.36
CA ARG A 181 0.97 -13.46 -14.51
C ARG A 181 1.17 -12.00 -14.16
N LEU A 182 0.41 -11.43 -13.20
CA LEU A 182 0.47 -10.01 -12.90
C LEU A 182 1.80 -9.55 -12.34
N LEU A 183 2.35 -10.24 -11.36
CA LEU A 183 3.63 -9.86 -10.75
C LEU A 183 4.78 -9.97 -11.76
N PRO A 184 4.90 -11.07 -12.53
CA PRO A 184 5.89 -11.13 -13.61
C PRO A 184 5.72 -10.03 -14.65
N ALA A 185 4.50 -9.74 -15.08
CA ALA A 185 4.23 -8.68 -16.06
C ALA A 185 4.60 -7.30 -15.53
N ALA A 186 4.30 -7.00 -14.26
CA ALA A 186 4.69 -5.75 -13.62
C ALA A 186 6.21 -5.57 -13.61
N ALA A 187 6.95 -6.60 -13.25
CA ALA A 187 8.41 -6.59 -13.26
C ALA A 187 8.96 -6.36 -14.69
N GLU A 188 8.41 -7.06 -15.67
CA GLU A 188 8.83 -6.93 -17.07
C GLU A 188 8.59 -5.53 -17.62
N HIS A 189 7.48 -4.90 -17.28
CA HIS A 189 7.12 -3.58 -17.77
C HIS A 189 7.60 -2.41 -16.88
N GLY A 190 8.37 -2.71 -15.84
CA GLY A 190 8.92 -1.68 -14.95
C GLY A 190 7.85 -0.91 -14.19
N VAL A 191 6.83 -1.61 -13.68
CA VAL A 191 5.73 -1.03 -12.91
C VAL A 191 5.88 -1.44 -11.44
N ALA A 192 5.84 -0.45 -10.54
CA ALA A 192 5.91 -0.72 -9.10
C ALA A 192 4.60 -1.34 -8.60
N VAL A 193 4.71 -2.29 -7.68
CA VAL A 193 3.56 -3.04 -7.15
C VAL A 193 3.27 -2.65 -5.71
N LEU A 194 2.07 -2.13 -5.48
CA LEU A 194 1.48 -1.99 -4.15
C LEU A 194 0.53 -3.16 -3.90
N VAL A 195 0.55 -3.70 -2.69
CA VAL A 195 -0.28 -4.85 -2.33
C VAL A 195 -1.34 -4.45 -1.32
N MET A 196 -2.61 -4.59 -1.72
CA MET A 196 -3.74 -4.45 -0.81
C MET A 196 -4.13 -5.80 -0.21
N GLN A 197 -4.89 -5.77 0.89
CA GLN A 197 -5.39 -6.96 1.58
C GLN A 197 -4.28 -7.97 1.93
N PRO A 198 -3.18 -7.51 2.51
CA PRO A 198 -2.04 -8.40 2.80
C PRO A 198 -2.38 -9.50 3.81
N PHE A 199 -3.46 -9.33 4.57
CA PHE A 199 -3.95 -10.31 5.55
C PHE A 199 -5.24 -11.00 5.10
N ALA A 200 -5.62 -10.86 3.83
CA ALA A 200 -6.86 -11.42 3.27
C ALA A 200 -8.09 -11.03 4.10
N THR A 201 -8.22 -9.72 4.41
CA THR A 201 -9.31 -9.15 5.22
C THR A 201 -9.49 -9.83 6.59
N GLY A 202 -8.37 -10.20 7.22
CA GLY A 202 -8.34 -10.84 8.53
C GLY A 202 -8.43 -12.37 8.51
N GLN A 203 -8.70 -12.99 7.35
CA GLN A 203 -8.80 -14.44 7.23
C GLN A 203 -7.54 -15.15 7.72
N LEU A 204 -6.36 -14.63 7.39
CA LEU A 204 -5.08 -15.24 7.78
C LEU A 204 -4.91 -15.29 9.30
N PHE A 205 -5.32 -14.25 10.01
CA PHE A 205 -5.25 -14.25 11.47
C PHE A 205 -6.22 -15.26 12.08
N ARG A 206 -7.40 -15.42 11.51
CA ARG A 206 -8.36 -16.45 11.95
C ARG A 206 -7.81 -17.86 11.76
N GLN A 207 -7.09 -18.10 10.67
CA GLN A 207 -6.51 -19.43 10.39
C GLN A 207 -5.38 -19.80 11.35
N VAL A 208 -4.65 -18.84 11.89
CA VAL A 208 -3.53 -19.09 12.80
C VAL A 208 -3.87 -18.86 14.26
N LYS A 209 -5.12 -18.55 14.57
CA LYS A 209 -5.56 -18.30 15.95
C LYS A 209 -5.22 -19.48 16.85
N GLY A 210 -4.53 -19.20 17.96
CA GLY A 210 -4.10 -20.22 18.91
C GLY A 210 -2.87 -21.03 18.47
N ARG A 211 -2.28 -20.73 17.32
CA ARG A 211 -1.08 -21.40 16.81
C ARG A 211 0.17 -20.59 17.13
N ALA A 212 1.20 -21.26 17.57
CA ALA A 212 2.51 -20.64 17.77
C ALA A 212 3.18 -20.37 16.43
N LEU A 213 3.91 -19.27 16.34
CA LEU A 213 4.76 -18.97 15.19
C LEU A 213 5.85 -20.06 15.10
N PRO A 214 6.15 -20.59 13.89
CA PRO A 214 7.23 -21.58 13.74
C PRO A 214 8.57 -21.01 14.23
N GLU A 215 9.37 -21.84 14.90
CA GLU A 215 10.67 -21.41 15.42
C GLU A 215 11.61 -20.90 14.31
N TRP A 216 11.54 -21.50 13.13
CA TRP A 216 12.37 -21.09 11.99
C TRP A 216 12.00 -19.72 11.40
N ALA A 217 10.89 -19.12 11.86
CA ALA A 217 10.59 -17.72 11.48
C ALA A 217 11.68 -16.76 11.94
N ALA A 218 12.41 -17.09 13.00
CA ALA A 218 13.56 -16.31 13.46
C ALA A 218 14.68 -16.23 12.41
N ASP A 219 14.77 -17.18 11.50
CA ASP A 219 15.79 -17.19 10.45
C ASP A 219 15.69 -15.99 9.50
N PHE A 220 14.49 -15.40 9.38
CA PHE A 220 14.27 -14.16 8.62
C PHE A 220 13.75 -13.04 9.51
N ASP A 221 14.19 -13.00 10.77
CA ASP A 221 13.91 -11.90 11.71
C ASP A 221 12.41 -11.61 11.88
N CYS A 222 11.60 -12.67 11.98
CA CYS A 222 10.14 -12.61 12.07
C CYS A 222 9.69 -13.04 13.48
N SER A 223 8.94 -12.18 14.18
CA SER A 223 8.53 -12.41 15.56
C SER A 223 7.02 -12.38 15.80
N SER A 224 6.20 -12.25 14.74
CA SER A 224 4.75 -12.27 14.84
C SER A 224 4.13 -12.82 13.57
N TRP A 225 2.85 -13.22 13.65
CA TRP A 225 2.11 -13.66 12.47
C TRP A 225 1.91 -12.53 11.45
N ALA A 226 1.67 -11.31 11.90
CA ALA A 226 1.57 -10.16 10.99
C ALA A 226 2.86 -9.99 10.18
N GLN A 227 4.01 -10.06 10.85
CA GLN A 227 5.32 -9.99 10.17
C GLN A 227 5.53 -11.19 9.24
N PHE A 228 5.09 -12.37 9.63
CA PHE A 228 5.16 -13.57 8.79
C PHE A 228 4.42 -13.37 7.46
N PHE A 229 3.19 -12.89 7.52
CA PHE A 229 2.39 -12.63 6.32
C PHE A 229 2.98 -11.51 5.45
N LEU A 230 3.44 -10.44 6.06
CA LEU A 230 4.05 -9.32 5.34
C LEU A 230 5.41 -9.70 4.72
N LYS A 231 6.23 -10.46 5.42
CA LYS A 231 7.52 -10.91 4.89
C LYS A 231 7.37 -11.95 3.79
N PHE A 232 6.32 -12.77 3.83
CA PHE A 232 5.97 -13.62 2.69
C PHE A 232 5.77 -12.79 1.42
N ILE A 233 4.99 -11.72 1.52
CA ILE A 233 4.71 -10.82 0.40
C ILE A 233 6.00 -10.13 -0.07
N LEU A 234 6.77 -9.57 0.85
CA LEU A 234 8.03 -8.87 0.55
C LEU A 234 9.11 -9.78 -0.01
N GLY A 235 9.04 -11.07 0.28
CA GLY A 235 9.94 -12.06 -0.31
C GLY A 235 9.77 -12.22 -1.82
N HIS A 236 8.65 -11.77 -2.39
CA HIS A 236 8.48 -11.75 -3.83
C HIS A 236 9.18 -10.53 -4.43
N PRO A 237 10.13 -10.72 -5.37
CA PRO A 237 10.98 -9.61 -5.85
C PRO A 237 10.24 -8.55 -6.66
N ALA A 238 9.05 -8.85 -7.19
CA ALA A 238 8.25 -7.88 -7.95
C ALA A 238 7.42 -6.94 -7.06
N VAL A 239 7.28 -7.23 -5.76
CA VAL A 239 6.48 -6.42 -4.83
C VAL A 239 7.32 -5.27 -4.29
N HIS A 240 6.74 -4.08 -4.20
CA HIS A 240 7.40 -2.89 -3.66
C HIS A 240 6.90 -2.54 -2.26
N CYS A 241 5.59 -2.53 -2.04
CA CYS A 241 5.06 -2.02 -0.77
C CYS A 241 3.67 -2.60 -0.47
N PRO A 242 3.55 -3.53 0.48
CA PRO A 242 2.24 -3.89 1.03
C PRO A 242 1.68 -2.77 1.90
N LEU A 243 0.34 -2.68 1.94
CA LEU A 243 -0.41 -1.62 2.56
C LEU A 243 -1.31 -2.15 3.69
N PRO A 244 -0.75 -2.67 4.78
CA PRO A 244 -1.59 -3.06 5.92
C PRO A 244 -2.30 -1.84 6.48
N ALA A 245 -3.57 -1.99 6.85
CA ALA A 245 -4.39 -0.93 7.41
C ALA A 245 -4.67 -1.21 8.88
N THR A 246 -4.53 -0.19 9.72
CA THR A 246 -4.83 -0.31 11.14
C THR A 246 -5.08 1.07 11.77
N SER A 247 -5.94 1.09 12.79
CA SER A 247 -6.14 2.23 13.68
C SER A 247 -5.48 2.02 15.04
N ASN A 248 -4.79 0.90 15.24
CA ASN A 248 -4.18 0.52 16.50
C ASN A 248 -2.67 0.78 16.47
N PRO A 249 -2.13 1.66 17.35
CA PRO A 249 -0.71 1.96 17.39
C PRO A 249 0.21 0.74 17.61
N GLU A 250 -0.24 -0.25 18.39
CA GLU A 250 0.55 -1.47 18.62
C GLU A 250 0.60 -2.34 17.36
N HIS A 251 -0.51 -2.43 16.62
CA HIS A 251 -0.54 -3.19 15.36
C HIS A 251 0.35 -2.54 14.30
N VAL A 252 0.35 -1.20 14.17
CA VAL A 252 1.23 -0.55 13.21
C VAL A 252 2.70 -0.77 13.58
N ALA A 253 3.05 -0.70 14.85
CA ALA A 253 4.42 -0.95 15.30
C ALA A 253 4.87 -2.38 14.94
N ASP A 254 4.01 -3.37 15.13
CA ASP A 254 4.29 -4.76 14.77
C ASP A 254 4.45 -4.93 13.24
N ASN A 255 3.51 -4.38 12.45
CA ASN A 255 3.57 -4.43 10.99
C ASN A 255 4.85 -3.80 10.43
N LEU A 256 5.25 -2.66 10.98
CA LEU A 256 6.44 -1.92 10.52
C LEU A 256 7.72 -2.73 10.67
N ARG A 257 7.80 -3.60 11.67
CA ARG A 257 8.98 -4.47 11.88
C ARG A 257 9.21 -5.43 10.72
N ALA A 258 8.18 -5.75 9.94
CA ALA A 258 8.34 -6.57 8.73
C ALA A 258 9.23 -5.90 7.67
N GLY A 259 9.42 -4.59 7.74
CA GLY A 259 10.30 -3.85 6.84
C GLY A 259 11.78 -3.86 7.24
N PHE A 260 12.15 -4.63 8.26
CA PHE A 260 13.52 -4.66 8.78
C PHE A 260 14.09 -6.07 8.77
N GLY A 261 15.40 -6.16 8.61
CA GLY A 261 16.10 -7.43 8.70
C GLY A 261 15.97 -8.29 7.44
N ARG A 262 16.13 -9.59 7.63
CA ARG A 262 16.15 -10.56 6.53
C ARG A 262 14.77 -10.86 6.00
N LEU A 263 14.68 -11.18 4.72
CA LEU A 263 13.47 -11.62 4.05
C LEU A 263 13.60 -13.10 3.65
N PRO A 264 12.47 -13.84 3.59
CA PRO A 264 12.51 -15.24 3.17
C PRO A 264 12.83 -15.35 1.68
N ASP A 265 13.67 -16.33 1.33
CA ASP A 265 13.92 -16.68 -0.06
C ASP A 265 12.76 -17.52 -0.65
N ALA A 266 12.84 -17.86 -1.94
CA ALA A 266 11.77 -18.61 -2.62
C ALA A 266 11.47 -19.95 -1.94
N LYS A 267 12.50 -20.68 -1.52
CA LYS A 267 12.34 -21.98 -0.83
C LYS A 267 11.65 -21.82 0.52
N THR A 268 12.06 -20.82 1.28
CA THR A 268 11.45 -20.49 2.58
C THR A 268 10.00 -20.06 2.40
N ARG A 269 9.70 -19.26 1.37
CA ARG A 269 8.33 -18.85 1.07
C ARG A 269 7.42 -20.04 0.78
N GLU A 270 7.89 -21.05 0.06
CA GLU A 270 7.12 -22.29 -0.15
C GLU A 270 6.90 -23.05 1.18
N ARG A 271 7.88 -23.05 2.06
CA ARG A 271 7.73 -23.61 3.41
C ARG A 271 6.69 -22.84 4.22
N MET A 272 6.68 -21.52 4.12
CA MET A 272 5.68 -20.66 4.77
C MET A 272 4.26 -20.99 4.28
N ALA A 273 4.09 -21.18 2.98
CA ALA A 273 2.80 -21.56 2.40
C ALA A 273 2.26 -22.87 2.95
N ARG A 274 3.13 -23.84 3.18
CA ARG A 274 2.74 -25.14 3.75
C ARG A 274 2.28 -25.06 5.22
N VAL A 275 2.61 -24.00 5.93
CA VAL A 275 2.15 -23.82 7.32
C VAL A 275 0.62 -23.73 7.40
N LEU A 276 -0.01 -23.09 6.41
CA LEU A 276 -1.47 -22.95 6.36
C LEU A 276 -2.15 -24.16 5.69
N ASN A 277 -1.47 -24.81 4.78
CA ASN A 277 -1.99 -25.96 4.01
C ASN A 277 -0.98 -27.11 4.12
N PRO A 278 -0.97 -27.80 5.28
CA PRO A 278 -0.02 -28.88 5.52
C PRO A 278 -0.28 -30.13 4.65
#